data_bda571c78ca6db58dc127279b7ec6a4c
#
_entry.id   bda571c78ca6db58dc127279b7ec6a4c
#
_cell.length_a   1.000
_cell.length_b   1.000
_cell.length_c   1.000
_cell.angle_alpha   90.00
_cell.angle_beta   90.00
_cell.angle_gamma   90.00
#
_symmetry.space_group_name_H-M   'P 1'
#
loop_
_entity.id
_entity.type
_entity.pdbx_description
1 polymer ?
#
loop_
_entity_poly.entity_id
_entity_poly.type
_entity_poly.pdbx_seq_one_letter_code
_entity_poly.pdbx_strand_id
1 'polypeptide(L)'
;MSFEWATGLFEGEGCLYKDKRSNGWTLQLRMTDRDVVQTFADVMNTGNKVHSEKTNSQLPHWKPVYRWTCSRKSEVTRILELMLPYLGQRRAYKALNCLDDYDL
;
A
#
# COMPACT_ATOMS: atom_id res chain seq x y z
N MET A 1 0.03 1.57 -16.83
CA MET A 1 -0.18 0.29 -16.13
C MET A 1 -1.59 0.20 -15.59
N SER A 2 -2.11 -1.00 -15.52
CA SER A 2 -3.50 -1.24 -15.13
C SER A 2 -3.64 -1.41 -13.62
N PHE A 3 -4.88 -1.30 -13.16
CA PHE A 3 -5.21 -1.56 -11.75
C PHE A 3 -4.98 -3.04 -11.41
N GLU A 4 -5.17 -3.94 -12.36
CA GLU A 4 -4.90 -5.37 -12.16
C GLU A 4 -3.41 -5.62 -11.91
N TRP A 5 -2.54 -4.94 -12.64
CA TRP A 5 -1.11 -5.00 -12.41
C TRP A 5 -0.77 -4.52 -10.98
N ALA A 6 -1.35 -3.40 -10.59
CA ALA A 6 -1.10 -2.82 -9.26
C ALA A 6 -1.59 -3.76 -8.16
N THR A 7 -2.74 -4.41 -8.36
CA THR A 7 -3.28 -5.36 -7.39
C THR A 7 -2.36 -6.57 -7.24
N GLY A 8 -1.84 -7.09 -8.36
CA GLY A 8 -0.89 -8.20 -8.32
C GLY A 8 0.40 -7.83 -7.58
N LEU A 9 0.91 -6.63 -7.83
CA LEU A 9 2.08 -6.13 -7.13
C LEU A 9 1.81 -6.00 -5.62
N PHE A 10 0.66 -5.45 -5.27
CA PHE A 10 0.26 -5.28 -3.87
C PHE A 10 0.12 -6.64 -3.18
N GLU A 11 -0.41 -7.63 -3.88
CA GLU A 11 -0.54 -8.99 -3.34
C GLU A 11 0.81 -9.58 -2.95
N GLY A 12 1.85 -9.32 -3.75
CA GLY A 12 3.19 -9.84 -3.48
C GLY A 12 4.01 -8.99 -2.51
N GLU A 13 3.92 -7.68 -2.63
CA GLU A 13 4.85 -6.75 -1.96
C GLU A 13 4.17 -5.76 -1.03
N GLY A 14 2.85 -5.63 -1.10
CA GLY A 14 2.14 -4.63 -0.31
C GLY A 14 1.85 -5.07 1.11
N CYS A 15 1.41 -4.10 1.90
CA CYS A 15 1.03 -4.33 3.29
C CYS A 15 -0.23 -3.52 3.62
N LEU A 16 -1.14 -4.15 4.33
CA LEU A 16 -2.32 -3.50 4.91
C LEU A 16 -2.24 -3.70 6.41
N TYR A 17 -2.25 -2.62 7.18
CA TYR A 17 -2.16 -2.75 8.63
C TYR A 17 -3.01 -1.69 9.33
N LYS A 18 -3.39 -2.03 10.57
CA LYS A 18 -4.11 -1.11 11.44
C LYS A 18 -3.11 -0.38 12.32
N ASP A 19 -3.15 0.95 12.31
CA ASP A 19 -2.29 1.77 13.15
C ASP A 19 -2.89 1.80 14.56
N LYS A 20 -2.09 1.37 15.55
CA LYS A 20 -2.54 1.31 16.95
C LYS A 20 -2.79 2.70 17.54
N ARG A 21 -2.10 3.72 17.04
CA ARG A 21 -2.22 5.09 17.58
C ARG A 21 -3.47 5.79 17.10
N SER A 22 -3.72 5.74 15.80
CA SER A 22 -4.84 6.46 15.18
C SER A 22 -6.09 5.61 15.06
N ASN A 23 -5.97 4.30 15.27
CA ASN A 23 -7.03 3.32 15.06
C ASN A 23 -7.51 3.27 13.61
N GLY A 24 -6.72 3.82 12.70
CA GLY A 24 -6.98 3.80 11.27
C GLY A 24 -6.19 2.71 10.56
N TRP A 25 -6.54 2.46 9.30
CA TRP A 25 -5.86 1.46 8.48
C TRP A 25 -4.98 2.15 7.45
N THR A 26 -3.86 1.53 7.12
CA THR A 26 -2.90 2.06 6.16
C THR A 26 -2.55 1.01 5.11
N LEU A 27 -2.60 1.44 3.85
CA LEU A 27 -2.04 0.69 2.72
C LEU A 27 -0.61 1.15 2.52
N GLN A 28 0.30 0.21 2.30
CA GLN A 28 1.72 0.54 2.10
C GLN A 28 2.34 -0.33 1.03
N LEU A 29 3.18 0.29 0.21
CA LEU A 29 4.06 -0.42 -0.72
C LEU A 29 5.48 0.10 -0.52
N ARG A 30 6.44 -0.80 -0.27
CA ARG A 30 7.85 -0.47 -0.08
C ARG A 30 8.69 -1.35 -0.99
N MET A 31 9.54 -0.73 -1.79
CA MET A 31 10.43 -1.46 -2.70
C MET A 31 11.69 -0.63 -2.95
N THR A 32 12.72 -1.28 -3.45
CA THR A 32 13.96 -0.59 -3.86
C THR A 32 13.86 0.01 -5.27
N ASP A 33 12.85 -0.36 -6.04
CA ASP A 33 12.65 0.13 -7.40
C ASP A 33 11.71 1.34 -7.39
N ARG A 34 12.30 2.53 -7.41
CA ARG A 34 11.53 3.77 -7.33
C ARG A 34 10.48 3.90 -8.42
N ASP A 35 10.85 3.56 -9.65
CA ASP A 35 9.95 3.68 -10.80
C ASP A 35 8.71 2.79 -10.67
N VAL A 36 8.88 1.61 -10.09
CA VAL A 36 7.77 0.68 -9.85
C VAL A 36 6.83 1.25 -8.79
N VAL A 37 7.38 1.78 -7.69
CA VAL A 37 6.57 2.38 -6.62
C VAL A 37 5.84 3.62 -7.14
N GLN A 38 6.51 4.43 -7.96
CA GLN A 38 5.90 5.62 -8.54
C GLN A 38 4.76 5.26 -9.50
N THR A 39 4.97 4.23 -10.34
CA THR A 39 3.92 3.75 -11.24
C THR A 39 2.70 3.26 -10.46
N PHE A 40 2.95 2.52 -9.38
CA PHE A 40 1.89 2.07 -8.48
C PHE A 40 1.12 3.25 -7.90
N ALA A 41 1.84 4.25 -7.39
CA ALA A 41 1.21 5.45 -6.82
C ALA A 41 0.34 6.17 -7.85
N ASP A 42 0.81 6.25 -9.10
CA ASP A 42 0.06 6.88 -10.18
C ASP A 42 -1.23 6.12 -10.48
N VAL A 43 -1.17 4.79 -10.49
CA VAL A 43 -2.36 3.95 -10.71
C VAL A 43 -3.37 4.10 -9.58
N MET A 44 -2.89 4.19 -8.33
CA MET A 44 -3.78 4.39 -7.17
C MET A 44 -4.47 5.75 -7.18
N ASN A 45 -3.80 6.76 -7.73
CA ASN A 45 -4.36 8.09 -7.96
C ASN A 45 -4.95 8.72 -6.68
N THR A 46 -4.20 8.66 -5.58
CA THR A 46 -4.64 9.23 -4.30
C THR A 46 -4.02 10.59 -4.00
N GLY A 47 -3.03 11.00 -4.80
CA GLY A 47 -2.26 12.21 -4.53
C GLY A 47 -1.14 12.00 -3.52
N ASN A 48 -1.03 10.82 -2.91
CA ASN A 48 0.06 10.54 -1.98
C ASN A 48 1.39 10.42 -2.74
N LYS A 49 2.43 11.01 -2.15
CA LYS A 49 3.76 11.03 -2.76
C LYS A 49 4.56 9.80 -2.36
N VAL A 50 5.49 9.44 -3.23
CA VAL A 50 6.48 8.40 -2.91
C VAL A 50 7.61 9.04 -2.11
N HIS A 51 7.95 8.43 -0.99
CA HIS A 51 9.01 8.90 -0.11
C HIS A 51 10.21 7.97 -0.16
N SER A 52 11.41 8.55 -0.11
CA SER A 52 12.65 7.79 -0.01
C SER A 52 12.99 7.58 1.46
N GLU A 53 13.28 6.34 1.84
CA GLU A 53 13.76 6.01 3.17
C GLU A 53 15.24 5.66 3.07
N LYS A 54 16.08 6.37 3.84
CA LYS A 54 17.49 6.00 4.00
C LYS A 54 17.57 4.95 5.10
N THR A 55 17.90 3.73 4.71
CA THR A 55 17.83 2.60 5.63
C THR A 55 18.96 2.59 6.65
N ASN A 56 20.18 3.00 6.27
CA ASN A 56 21.29 3.11 7.21
C ASN A 56 22.44 3.89 6.58
N SER A 57 22.78 5.04 7.16
CA SER A 57 23.87 5.87 6.67
C SER A 57 25.25 5.22 6.80
N GLN A 58 25.39 4.19 7.65
CA GLN A 58 26.63 3.45 7.84
C GLN A 58 26.86 2.37 6.77
N LEU A 59 25.86 2.11 5.92
CA LEU A 59 25.94 1.11 4.87
C LEU A 59 25.60 1.75 3.52
N PRO A 60 26.49 2.60 2.98
CA PRO A 60 26.19 3.40 1.79
C PRO A 60 25.97 2.59 0.52
N HIS A 61 26.35 1.32 0.50
CA HIS A 61 26.11 0.43 -0.63
C HIS A 61 24.71 -0.17 -0.65
N TRP A 62 23.90 0.04 0.41
CA TRP A 62 22.53 -0.41 0.41
C TRP A 62 21.67 0.54 -0.41
N LYS A 63 20.82 -0.02 -1.26
CA LYS A 63 19.89 0.77 -2.06
C LYS A 63 18.84 1.42 -1.14
N PRO A 64 18.49 2.68 -1.43
CA PRO A 64 17.38 3.30 -0.69
C PRO A 64 16.08 2.56 -0.93
N VAL A 65 15.21 2.57 0.05
CA VAL A 65 13.86 2.02 -0.06
C VAL A 65 12.91 3.17 -0.37
N TYR A 66 11.98 2.93 -1.29
CA TYR A 66 10.95 3.89 -1.64
C TYR A 66 9.62 3.39 -1.12
N ARG A 67 8.84 4.31 -0.55
CA ARG A 67 7.61 3.97 0.15
C ARG A 67 6.46 4.84 -0.34
N TRP A 68 5.33 4.19 -0.60
CA TRP A 68 4.04 4.84 -0.80
C TRP A 68 3.11 4.36 0.31
N THR A 69 2.38 5.29 0.93
CA THR A 69 1.39 4.96 1.94
C THR A 69 0.11 5.74 1.68
N CYS A 70 -1.01 5.13 2.08
CA CYS A 70 -2.32 5.78 2.02
C CYS A 70 -3.10 5.37 3.25
N SER A 71 -3.57 6.36 4.01
CA SER A 71 -4.31 6.11 5.25
C SER A 71 -5.63 6.87 5.32
N ARG A 72 -6.00 7.65 4.29
CA ARG A 72 -7.28 8.32 4.25
C ARG A 72 -8.39 7.27 4.08
N LYS A 73 -9.35 7.27 5.00
CA LYS A 73 -10.42 6.28 5.05
C LYS A 73 -11.12 6.09 3.69
N SER A 74 -11.52 7.17 3.04
CA SER A 74 -12.23 7.10 1.76
C SER A 74 -11.39 6.44 0.67
N GLU A 75 -10.10 6.74 0.62
CA GLU A 75 -9.19 6.18 -0.38
C GLU A 75 -8.87 4.72 -0.08
N VAL A 76 -8.61 4.38 1.19
CA VAL A 76 -8.35 3.00 1.59
C VAL A 76 -9.56 2.12 1.25
N THR A 77 -10.76 2.59 1.58
CA THR A 77 -12.00 1.86 1.29
C THR A 77 -12.18 1.65 -0.21
N ARG A 78 -12.00 2.71 -1.00
CA ARG A 78 -12.13 2.64 -2.46
C ARG A 78 -11.16 1.63 -3.06
N ILE A 79 -9.90 1.71 -2.67
CA ILE A 79 -8.87 0.83 -3.22
C ILE A 79 -9.12 -0.62 -2.83
N LEU A 80 -9.43 -0.89 -1.56
CA LEU A 80 -9.66 -2.26 -1.09
C LEU A 80 -10.88 -2.89 -1.75
N GLU A 81 -11.95 -2.12 -1.96
CA GLU A 81 -13.14 -2.64 -2.66
C GLU A 81 -12.80 -3.04 -4.09
N LEU A 82 -11.97 -2.26 -4.77
CA LEU A 82 -11.56 -2.57 -6.14
C LEU A 82 -10.60 -3.76 -6.21
N MET A 83 -9.71 -3.90 -5.21
CA MET A 83 -8.73 -4.99 -5.18
C MET A 83 -9.33 -6.33 -4.71
N LEU A 84 -10.37 -6.28 -3.88
CA LEU A 84 -10.87 -7.44 -3.15
C LEU A 84 -11.09 -8.69 -4.02
N PRO A 85 -11.68 -8.60 -5.23
CA PRO A 85 -11.91 -9.79 -6.05
C PRO A 85 -10.63 -10.48 -6.53
N TYR A 86 -9.50 -9.79 -6.46
CA TYR A 86 -8.22 -10.27 -6.98
C TYR A 86 -7.21 -10.59 -5.89
N LEU A 87 -7.57 -10.41 -4.63
CA LEU A 87 -6.66 -10.68 -3.52
C LEU A 87 -6.70 -12.17 -3.13
N GLY A 88 -5.55 -12.69 -2.66
CA GLY A 88 -5.49 -14.01 -2.07
C GLY A 88 -6.27 -14.05 -0.75
N GLN A 89 -6.56 -15.25 -0.27
CA GLN A 89 -7.44 -15.44 0.90
C GLN A 89 -7.00 -14.66 2.12
N ARG A 90 -5.72 -14.67 2.44
CA ARG A 90 -5.20 -13.99 3.63
C ARG A 90 -5.38 -12.49 3.55
N ARG A 91 -5.04 -11.89 2.40
CA ARG A 91 -5.20 -10.44 2.22
C ARG A 91 -6.66 -10.04 2.09
N ALA A 92 -7.47 -10.86 1.43
CA ALA A 92 -8.90 -10.60 1.32
C ALA A 92 -9.56 -10.59 2.69
N TYR A 93 -9.19 -11.54 3.57
CA TYR A 93 -9.69 -11.59 4.94
C TYR A 93 -9.34 -10.30 5.70
N LYS A 94 -8.09 -9.86 5.58
CA LYS A 94 -7.64 -8.63 6.24
C LYS A 94 -8.34 -7.40 5.67
N ALA A 95 -8.53 -7.36 4.35
CA ALA A 95 -9.26 -6.28 3.70
C ALA A 95 -10.71 -6.21 4.17
N LEU A 96 -11.37 -7.35 4.31
CA LEU A 96 -12.74 -7.41 4.83
C LEU A 96 -12.80 -6.89 6.27
N ASN A 97 -11.83 -7.23 7.11
CA ASN A 97 -11.75 -6.71 8.47
C ASN A 97 -11.63 -5.17 8.47
N CYS A 98 -10.83 -4.64 7.58
CA CYS A 98 -10.68 -3.19 7.43
C CYS A 98 -11.99 -2.54 7.01
N LEU A 99 -12.65 -3.09 6.01
CA LEU A 99 -13.92 -2.56 5.51
C LEU A 99 -15.01 -2.63 6.58
N ASP A 100 -15.05 -3.71 7.36
CA ASP A 100 -15.99 -3.85 8.48
C ASP A 100 -15.73 -2.79 9.55
N ASP A 101 -14.47 -2.55 9.91
CA ASP A 101 -14.11 -1.50 10.86
C ASP A 101 -14.59 -0.12 10.41
N TYR A 102 -14.46 0.17 9.12
CA TYR A 102 -14.78 1.47 8.56
C TYR A 102 -16.28 1.65 8.31
N ASP A 103 -17.02 0.56 8.23
CA ASP A 103 -18.46 0.59 7.97
C ASP A 103 -19.28 0.92 9.23
N LEU A 104 -18.60 1.03 10.35
CA LEU A 104 -19.21 1.44 11.60
C LEU A 104 -19.18 2.96 11.73
#